data_b2e307b361de660adae32c81eb620e2c
#
_entry.id   b2e307b361de660adae32c81eb620e2c
#
_cell.length_a   1.000
_cell.length_b   1.000
_cell.length_c   1.000
_cell.angle_alpha   90.00
_cell.angle_beta   90.00
_cell.angle_gamma   90.00
#
_symmetry.space_group_name_H-M   'P 1'
#
loop_
_entity.id
_entity.type
_entity.pdbx_description
1 polymer ?
#
loop_
_entity_poly.entity_id
_entity_poly.type
_entity_poly.pdbx_seq_one_letter_code
_entity_poly.pdbx_strand_id
1 'polypeptide(L)'
;MALDEEMYDDAPELPEKLEAILVFAINEARNTLMEEGGFTPFVCTLVSEDKVLIETQSGENEDEVYASAQNAVEAVKNAKAYAFCYDGYVDVEDGEQRDAIIAEGGLPGDAAGCAVCCLYTVDGDTISVEDEIVFIGDAPNFMENIEIVEGYESDAEVADEAAEDEAADAENAGEGAKEE
;
A
#
# COMPACT_ATOMS: atom_id res chain seq x y z
N MET A 1 9.92 18.07 0.01
CA MET A 1 11.28 17.51 0.10
C MET A 1 11.94 17.69 -1.27
N ALA A 2 13.14 18.26 -1.34
CA ALA A 2 13.82 18.45 -2.63
C ALA A 2 14.56 17.17 -3.01
N LEU A 3 14.34 16.68 -4.22
CA LEU A 3 15.12 15.59 -4.79
C LEU A 3 16.45 16.16 -5.32
N ASP A 4 17.53 15.77 -4.70
CA ASP A 4 18.88 16.18 -5.06
C ASP A 4 19.55 15.03 -5.83
N GLU A 5 20.28 15.29 -6.90
CA GLU A 5 20.99 14.25 -7.66
C GLU A 5 21.93 13.39 -6.79
N GLU A 6 22.40 13.95 -5.67
CA GLU A 6 23.20 13.21 -4.69
C GLU A 6 22.39 12.18 -3.88
N MET A 7 21.05 12.25 -3.88
CA MET A 7 20.20 11.26 -3.19
C MET A 7 20.12 9.90 -3.90
N TYR A 8 20.45 9.86 -5.19
CA TYR A 8 20.43 8.61 -5.97
C TYR A 8 21.58 7.65 -5.63
N ASP A 9 22.70 8.19 -5.18
CA ASP A 9 23.92 7.40 -4.91
C ASP A 9 24.00 6.89 -3.46
N ASP A 10 23.18 7.44 -2.56
CA ASP A 10 23.15 7.13 -1.11
C ASP A 10 21.81 6.55 -0.62
N ALA A 11 20.96 6.04 -1.51
CA ALA A 11 19.72 5.40 -1.12
C ALA A 11 20.04 4.20 -0.20
N PRO A 12 19.43 4.13 0.99
CA PRO A 12 19.68 3.01 1.89
C PRO A 12 19.22 1.69 1.27
N GLU A 13 19.96 0.61 1.50
CA GLU A 13 19.46 -0.71 1.18
C GLU A 13 18.25 -1.00 2.06
N LEU A 14 17.07 -1.12 1.43
CA LEU A 14 15.85 -1.47 2.14
C LEU A 14 15.78 -2.97 2.40
N PRO A 15 15.22 -3.39 3.55
CA PRO A 15 14.91 -4.81 3.76
C PRO A 15 14.03 -5.35 2.61
N GLU A 16 14.33 -6.55 2.14
CA GLU A 16 13.71 -7.17 0.97
C GLU A 16 12.16 -7.12 0.97
N LYS A 17 11.54 -7.39 2.12
CA LYS A 17 10.08 -7.36 2.24
C LYS A 17 9.50 -5.95 2.13
N LEU A 18 10.20 -4.97 2.68
CA LEU A 18 9.80 -3.57 2.60
C LEU A 18 9.94 -3.05 1.17
N GLU A 19 11.07 -3.31 0.53
CA GLU A 19 11.28 -2.96 -0.87
C GLU A 19 10.21 -3.59 -1.77
N ALA A 20 9.96 -4.88 -1.61
CA ALA A 20 8.98 -5.60 -2.42
C ALA A 20 7.57 -5.01 -2.31
N ILE A 21 7.11 -4.68 -1.10
CA ILE A 21 5.75 -4.13 -0.92
C ILE A 21 5.64 -2.69 -1.42
N LEU A 22 6.69 -1.89 -1.28
CA LEU A 22 6.73 -0.52 -1.81
C LEU A 22 6.69 -0.52 -3.35
N VAL A 23 7.52 -1.34 -3.98
CA VAL A 23 7.55 -1.50 -5.45
C VAL A 23 6.21 -2.02 -5.95
N PHE A 24 5.62 -3.00 -5.27
CA PHE A 24 4.30 -3.51 -5.60
C PHE A 24 3.25 -2.39 -5.57
N ALA A 25 3.18 -1.60 -4.51
CA ALA A 25 2.23 -0.51 -4.37
C ALA A 25 2.40 0.55 -5.47
N ILE A 26 3.63 0.96 -5.75
CA ILE A 26 3.92 1.91 -6.85
C ILE A 26 3.43 1.37 -8.20
N ASN A 27 3.68 0.09 -8.49
CA ASN A 27 3.25 -0.52 -9.76
C ASN A 27 1.73 -0.62 -9.88
N GLU A 28 1.01 -0.95 -8.81
CA GLU A 28 -0.46 -0.94 -8.79
C GLU A 28 -1.01 0.46 -9.05
N ALA A 29 -0.48 1.48 -8.37
CA ALA A 29 -0.88 2.87 -8.58
C ALA A 29 -0.56 3.36 -10.00
N ARG A 30 0.62 3.01 -10.52
CA ARG A 30 1.04 3.34 -11.88
C ARG A 30 0.06 2.79 -12.93
N ASN A 31 -0.28 1.52 -12.82
CA ASN A 31 -1.22 0.87 -13.74
C ASN A 31 -2.59 1.56 -13.69
N THR A 32 -3.13 1.78 -12.49
CA THR A 32 -4.43 2.45 -12.31
C THR A 32 -4.41 3.89 -12.84
N LEU A 33 -3.35 4.64 -12.54
CA LEU A 33 -3.17 6.01 -13.01
C LEU A 33 -3.14 6.09 -14.55
N MET A 34 -2.45 5.17 -15.21
CA MET A 34 -2.37 5.13 -16.67
C MET A 34 -3.67 4.66 -17.34
N GLU A 35 -4.42 3.78 -16.71
CA GLU A 35 -5.68 3.24 -17.25
C GLU A 35 -6.87 4.15 -16.97
N GLU A 36 -6.95 4.73 -15.77
CA GLU A 36 -8.12 5.47 -15.29
C GLU A 36 -7.90 6.99 -15.17
N GLY A 37 -6.67 7.45 -15.29
CA GLY A 37 -6.32 8.87 -15.16
C GLY A 37 -6.20 9.38 -13.72
N GLY A 38 -6.28 8.50 -12.75
CA GLY A 38 -6.17 8.77 -11.32
C GLY A 38 -6.31 7.50 -10.51
N PHE A 39 -6.02 7.57 -9.22
CA PHE A 39 -6.26 6.45 -8.31
C PHE A 39 -6.64 6.95 -6.91
N THR A 40 -7.38 6.13 -6.18
CA THR A 40 -7.73 6.38 -4.79
C THR A 40 -6.60 5.90 -3.88
N PRO A 41 -6.23 6.62 -2.82
CA PRO A 41 -5.26 6.13 -1.85
C PRO A 41 -5.59 4.73 -1.36
N PHE A 42 -4.58 3.90 -1.19
CA PHE A 42 -4.76 2.51 -0.77
C PHE A 42 -3.60 2.02 0.09
N VAL A 43 -3.87 0.98 0.85
CA VAL A 43 -2.87 0.26 1.64
C VAL A 43 -2.67 -1.12 1.05
N CYS A 44 -1.42 -1.51 0.90
CA CYS A 44 -1.00 -2.88 0.63
C CYS A 44 -0.39 -3.48 1.90
N THR A 45 -0.84 -4.64 2.31
CA THR A 45 -0.30 -5.33 3.49
C THR A 45 0.17 -6.72 3.10
N LEU A 46 1.45 -7.00 3.33
CA LEU A 46 2.05 -8.31 3.09
C LEU A 46 1.74 -9.24 4.26
N VAL A 47 0.98 -10.29 4.00
CA VAL A 47 0.59 -11.27 5.05
C VAL A 47 1.34 -12.60 4.91
N SER A 48 1.79 -12.94 3.70
CA SER A 48 2.69 -14.06 3.42
C SER A 48 3.53 -13.76 2.18
N GLU A 49 4.48 -14.63 1.84
CA GLU A 49 5.36 -14.44 0.68
C GLU A 49 4.59 -14.21 -0.63
N ASP A 50 3.40 -14.83 -0.75
CA ASP A 50 2.58 -14.80 -1.97
C ASP A 50 1.25 -14.05 -1.81
N LYS A 51 0.99 -13.42 -0.65
CA LYS A 51 -0.30 -12.80 -0.38
C LYS A 51 -0.17 -11.35 0.09
N VAL A 52 -0.72 -10.46 -0.71
CA VAL A 52 -0.87 -9.04 -0.40
C VAL A 52 -2.35 -8.72 -0.31
N LEU A 53 -2.75 -8.06 0.76
CA LEU A 53 -4.08 -7.48 0.89
C LEU A 53 -4.03 -6.03 0.41
N ILE A 54 -5.01 -5.63 -0.39
CA ILE A 54 -5.14 -4.26 -0.89
C ILE A 54 -6.46 -3.70 -0.39
N GLU A 55 -6.42 -2.53 0.24
CA GLU A 55 -7.59 -1.85 0.75
C GLU A 55 -7.54 -0.36 0.42
N THR A 56 -8.55 0.12 -0.32
CA THR A 56 -8.68 1.55 -0.63
C THR A 56 -9.07 2.34 0.60
N GLN A 57 -8.53 3.54 0.71
CA GLN A 57 -8.75 4.44 1.84
C GLN A 57 -9.58 5.65 1.42
N SER A 58 -10.44 6.12 2.30
CA SER A 58 -11.27 7.28 2.06
C SER A 58 -11.40 8.14 3.31
N GLY A 59 -11.61 9.43 3.10
CA GLY A 59 -11.82 10.41 4.15
C GLY A 59 -12.20 11.75 3.53
N GLU A 60 -12.70 12.67 4.33
CA GLU A 60 -13.06 14.02 3.86
C GLU A 60 -11.84 14.94 3.71
N ASN A 61 -10.72 14.55 4.31
CA ASN A 61 -9.45 15.27 4.27
C ASN A 61 -8.27 14.30 4.40
N GLU A 62 -7.06 14.81 4.20
CA GLU A 62 -5.83 14.01 4.24
C GLU A 62 -5.60 13.33 5.59
N ASP A 63 -5.89 14.01 6.71
CA ASP A 63 -5.73 13.44 8.06
C ASP A 63 -6.64 12.22 8.29
N GLU A 64 -7.87 12.27 7.77
CA GLU A 64 -8.81 11.15 7.86
C GLU A 64 -8.38 9.97 6.98
N VAL A 65 -7.90 10.24 5.78
CA VAL A 65 -7.35 9.21 4.88
C VAL A 65 -6.14 8.54 5.53
N TYR A 66 -5.26 9.34 6.12
CA TYR A 66 -4.08 8.84 6.84
C TYR A 66 -4.45 7.97 8.05
N ALA A 67 -5.39 8.44 8.88
CA ALA A 67 -5.89 7.67 10.02
C ALA A 67 -6.60 6.37 9.58
N SER A 68 -7.34 6.41 8.48
CA SER A 68 -7.96 5.23 7.88
C SER A 68 -6.91 4.21 7.44
N ALA A 69 -5.85 4.66 6.78
CA ALA A 69 -4.73 3.82 6.36
C ALA A 69 -4.03 3.17 7.56
N GLN A 70 -3.74 3.94 8.59
CA GLN A 70 -3.14 3.42 9.83
C GLN A 70 -4.02 2.33 10.47
N ASN A 71 -5.31 2.59 10.62
CA ASN A 71 -6.27 1.62 11.17
C ASN A 71 -6.35 0.34 10.33
N ALA A 72 -6.30 0.46 9.00
CA ALA A 72 -6.31 -0.68 8.10
C ALA A 72 -5.08 -1.57 8.30
N VAL A 73 -3.90 -0.98 8.44
CA VAL A 73 -2.65 -1.73 8.71
C VAL A 73 -2.69 -2.41 10.07
N GLU A 74 -3.09 -1.68 11.11
CA GLU A 74 -3.17 -2.20 12.49
C GLU A 74 -4.20 -3.32 12.65
N ALA A 75 -5.23 -3.34 11.82
CA ALA A 75 -6.27 -4.37 11.85
C ALA A 75 -5.81 -5.72 11.26
N VAL A 76 -4.76 -5.73 10.45
CA VAL A 76 -4.24 -6.95 9.83
C VAL A 76 -3.35 -7.71 10.80
N LYS A 77 -3.77 -8.91 11.18
CA LYS A 77 -2.98 -9.78 12.04
C LYS A 77 -1.81 -10.40 11.27
N ASN A 78 -0.67 -10.47 11.93
CA ASN A 78 0.55 -11.08 11.39
C ASN A 78 1.06 -10.44 10.09
N ALA A 79 0.74 -9.17 9.88
CA ALA A 79 1.29 -8.41 8.78
C ALA A 79 2.82 -8.35 8.87
N LYS A 80 3.48 -8.59 7.75
CA LYS A 80 4.96 -8.65 7.66
C LYS A 80 5.58 -7.37 7.12
N ALA A 81 4.82 -6.60 6.38
CA ALA A 81 5.17 -5.29 5.85
C ALA A 81 3.91 -4.59 5.34
N TYR A 82 3.95 -3.29 5.19
CA TYR A 82 2.88 -2.55 4.52
C TYR A 82 3.45 -1.45 3.63
N ALA A 83 2.63 -0.99 2.70
CA ALA A 83 2.82 0.24 1.96
C ALA A 83 1.49 1.01 1.89
N PHE A 84 1.53 2.29 2.21
CA PHE A 84 0.44 3.24 2.01
C PHE A 84 0.76 4.09 0.79
N CYS A 85 -0.06 4.02 -0.24
CA CYS A 85 0.18 4.66 -1.54
C CYS A 85 -0.87 5.71 -1.83
N TYR A 86 -0.42 6.90 -2.26
CA TYR A 86 -1.27 8.04 -2.56
C TYR A 86 -0.66 8.93 -3.64
N ASP A 87 -1.49 9.77 -4.24
CA ASP A 87 -1.07 10.79 -5.18
C ASP A 87 -0.66 12.07 -4.45
N GLY A 88 0.47 12.63 -4.83
CA GLY A 88 1.01 13.82 -4.19
C GLY A 88 2.01 14.56 -5.08
N TYR A 89 2.82 15.39 -4.46
CA TYR A 89 3.88 16.15 -5.14
C TYR A 89 5.18 16.02 -4.38
N VAL A 90 6.27 16.11 -5.11
CA VAL A 90 7.61 16.25 -4.55
C VAL A 90 8.28 17.49 -5.13
N ASP A 91 9.04 18.17 -4.30
CA ASP A 91 9.90 19.25 -4.75
C ASP A 91 11.14 18.66 -5.42
N VAL A 92 11.37 19.02 -6.67
CA VAL A 92 12.58 18.65 -7.40
C VAL A 92 13.60 19.78 -7.33
N GLU A 93 14.80 19.54 -7.84
CA GLU A 93 15.80 20.59 -8.00
C GLU A 93 15.18 21.80 -8.72
N ASP A 94 15.66 22.99 -8.45
CA ASP A 94 15.12 24.27 -8.92
C ASP A 94 13.82 24.76 -8.25
N GLY A 95 13.29 24.05 -7.23
CA GLY A 95 12.11 24.46 -6.49
C GLY A 95 10.80 24.29 -7.25
N GLU A 96 10.81 23.48 -8.29
CA GLU A 96 9.59 23.05 -8.99
C GLU A 96 8.93 21.89 -8.26
N GLN A 97 7.60 21.89 -8.21
CA GLN A 97 6.82 20.75 -7.73
C GLN A 97 6.47 19.85 -8.91
N ARG A 98 6.64 18.56 -8.73
CA ARG A 98 6.24 17.56 -9.71
C ARG A 98 5.24 16.57 -9.10
N ASP A 99 4.27 16.19 -9.91
CA ASP A 99 3.33 15.13 -9.54
C ASP A 99 4.08 13.81 -9.31
N ALA A 100 3.69 13.11 -8.27
CA ALA A 100 4.33 11.88 -7.88
C ALA A 100 3.34 10.87 -7.28
N ILE A 101 3.54 9.61 -7.61
CA ILE A 101 2.99 8.50 -6.84
C ILE A 101 3.90 8.31 -5.64
N ILE A 102 3.37 8.43 -4.43
CA ILE A 102 4.14 8.29 -3.18
C ILE A 102 3.71 7.01 -2.47
N ALA A 103 4.66 6.23 -2.01
CA ALA A 103 4.43 5.08 -1.16
C ALA A 103 5.26 5.18 0.11
N GLU A 104 4.58 5.15 1.25
CA GLU A 104 5.18 5.09 2.59
C GLU A 104 5.00 3.69 3.14
N GLY A 105 6.02 3.12 3.75
CA GLY A 105 5.91 1.77 4.27
C GLY A 105 6.81 1.51 5.46
N GLY A 106 6.62 0.36 6.09
CA GLY A 106 7.39 -0.03 7.25
C GLY A 106 7.27 -1.52 7.58
N LEU A 107 8.06 -1.93 8.53
CA LEU A 107 8.11 -3.28 9.09
C LEU A 107 7.67 -3.29 10.55
N PRO A 108 7.15 -4.43 11.06
CA PRO A 108 6.79 -4.53 12.46
C PRO A 108 7.96 -4.25 13.40
N GLY A 109 7.74 -3.39 14.38
CA GLY A 109 8.69 -3.07 15.42
C GLY A 109 9.78 -2.07 15.07
N ASP A 110 9.91 -1.67 13.82
CA ASP A 110 10.86 -0.63 13.42
C ASP A 110 10.35 0.75 13.85
N ALA A 111 11.26 1.58 14.39
CA ALA A 111 10.91 2.90 14.90
C ALA A 111 10.48 3.88 13.79
N ALA A 112 10.97 3.71 12.58
CA ALA A 112 10.61 4.52 11.44
C ALA A 112 10.33 3.65 10.22
N GLY A 113 9.45 4.12 9.35
CA GLY A 113 9.26 3.63 8.01
C GLY A 113 10.06 4.43 7.00
N CYS A 114 9.82 4.21 5.74
CA CYS A 114 10.44 4.96 4.66
C CYS A 114 9.41 5.34 3.58
N ALA A 115 9.75 6.34 2.79
CA ALA A 115 8.97 6.80 1.68
C ALA A 115 9.76 6.72 0.37
N VAL A 116 9.09 6.27 -0.66
CA VAL A 116 9.59 6.26 -2.04
C VAL A 116 8.57 6.95 -2.95
N CYS A 117 9.01 7.42 -4.10
CA CYS A 117 8.12 8.00 -5.09
C CYS A 117 8.47 7.60 -6.52
N CYS A 118 7.49 7.77 -7.39
CA CYS A 118 7.64 7.64 -8.83
C CYS A 118 7.03 8.89 -9.48
N LEU A 119 7.82 9.63 -10.22
CA LEU A 119 7.38 10.88 -10.85
C LEU A 119 6.51 10.60 -12.07
N TYR A 120 5.57 11.50 -12.33
CA TYR A 120 4.78 11.46 -13.56
C TYR A 120 4.47 12.86 -14.07
N THR A 121 4.06 12.95 -15.30
CA THR A 121 3.64 14.19 -15.96
C THR A 121 2.29 14.00 -16.63
N VAL A 122 1.48 15.04 -16.61
CA VAL A 122 0.19 15.09 -17.30
C VAL A 122 0.28 16.15 -18.39
N ASP A 123 0.07 15.72 -19.62
CA ASP A 123 0.00 16.61 -20.79
C ASP A 123 -1.33 16.39 -21.55
N GLY A 124 -2.31 17.24 -21.24
CA GLY A 124 -3.67 17.06 -21.71
C GLY A 124 -4.29 15.76 -21.19
N ASP A 125 -4.61 14.85 -22.09
CA ASP A 125 -5.16 13.52 -21.76
C ASP A 125 -4.08 12.42 -21.64
N THR A 126 -2.81 12.80 -21.78
CA THR A 126 -1.68 11.85 -21.76
C THR A 126 -0.97 11.91 -20.41
N ILE A 127 -0.87 10.76 -19.75
CA ILE A 127 -0.12 10.58 -18.52
C ILE A 127 1.15 9.77 -18.84
N SER A 128 2.29 10.29 -18.43
CA SER A 128 3.58 9.64 -18.60
C SER A 128 4.22 9.44 -17.23
N VAL A 129 4.38 8.20 -16.82
CA VAL A 129 4.97 7.82 -15.54
C VAL A 129 6.42 7.40 -15.76
N GLU A 130 7.33 7.92 -14.97
CA GLU A 130 8.75 7.54 -15.03
C GLU A 130 8.95 6.11 -14.53
N ASP A 131 9.97 5.44 -15.05
CA ASP A 131 10.27 4.05 -14.65
C ASP A 131 10.99 3.95 -13.30
N GLU A 132 11.65 5.03 -12.90
CA GLU A 132 12.49 5.08 -11.71
C GLU A 132 11.66 5.27 -10.44
N ILE A 133 11.97 4.48 -9.41
CA ILE A 133 11.45 4.63 -8.05
C ILE A 133 12.56 5.21 -7.19
N VAL A 134 12.29 6.34 -6.57
CA VAL A 134 13.27 7.13 -5.82
C VAL A 134 12.94 7.10 -4.34
N PHE A 135 13.95 6.87 -3.51
CA PHE A 135 13.84 7.05 -2.06
C PHE A 135 13.75 8.55 -1.72
N ILE A 136 12.77 8.94 -0.93
CA ILE A 136 12.55 10.35 -0.57
C ILE A 136 12.70 10.66 0.93
N GLY A 137 12.91 9.67 1.76
CA GLY A 137 13.22 9.87 3.18
C GLY A 137 12.54 8.91 4.11
N ASP A 138 12.64 9.22 5.41
CA ASP A 138 11.95 8.49 6.46
C ASP A 138 10.47 8.87 6.49
N ALA A 139 9.64 7.93 6.93
CA ALA A 139 8.20 8.12 7.14
C ALA A 139 7.79 7.56 8.50
N PRO A 140 6.63 7.99 9.04
CA PRO A 140 6.05 7.31 10.21
C PRO A 140 5.81 5.83 9.92
N ASN A 141 5.99 4.98 10.92
CA ASN A 141 5.73 3.54 10.78
C ASN A 141 4.45 3.15 11.52
N PHE A 142 3.41 2.76 10.80
CA PHE A 142 2.14 2.29 11.38
C PHE A 142 2.31 0.98 12.16
N MET A 143 3.39 0.25 11.93
CA MET A 143 3.70 -1.02 12.58
C MET A 143 4.76 -0.90 13.69
N GLU A 144 5.12 0.32 14.10
CA GLU A 144 6.14 0.55 15.14
C GLU A 144 5.87 -0.25 16.45
N ASN A 145 4.60 -0.32 16.85
CA ASN A 145 4.19 -0.99 18.08
C ASN A 145 3.69 -2.43 17.86
N ILE A 146 3.84 -2.98 16.66
CA ILE A 146 3.45 -4.35 16.36
C ILE A 146 4.60 -5.30 16.70
N GLU A 147 4.35 -6.24 17.61
CA GLU A 147 5.31 -7.26 17.97
C GLU A 147 5.38 -8.35 16.88
N ILE A 148 6.59 -8.73 16.52
CA ILE A 148 6.83 -9.85 15.62
C ILE A 148 6.59 -11.14 16.41
N VAL A 149 5.50 -11.83 16.11
CA VAL A 149 5.25 -13.19 16.61
C VAL A 149 5.87 -14.18 15.64
N GLU A 150 7.06 -14.66 15.97
CA GLU A 150 7.70 -15.72 15.17
C GLU A 150 6.89 -17.02 15.25
N GLY A 151 6.56 -17.60 14.11
CA GLY A 151 5.96 -18.93 14.01
C GLY A 151 4.46 -18.99 13.71
N TYR A 152 3.80 -17.88 13.42
CA TYR A 152 2.37 -17.89 13.08
C TYR A 152 2.17 -17.71 11.57
N GLU A 153 1.90 -18.81 10.86
CA GLU A 153 1.67 -18.76 9.40
C GLU A 153 0.22 -19.04 8.97
N SER A 154 -0.75 -19.17 9.89
CA SER A 154 -2.00 -19.84 9.54
C SER A 154 -3.30 -19.03 9.58
N ASP A 155 -3.32 -17.78 10.04
CA ASP A 155 -4.61 -17.07 10.23
C ASP A 155 -5.21 -16.51 8.95
N ALA A 156 -4.45 -16.34 7.88
CA ALA A 156 -4.95 -15.84 6.61
C ALA A 156 -5.77 -16.89 5.82
N GLU A 157 -5.53 -18.18 6.03
CA GLU A 157 -6.29 -19.28 5.40
C GLU A 157 -7.66 -19.48 6.04
N VAL A 158 -7.82 -19.22 7.34
CA VAL A 158 -9.06 -19.41 8.08
C VAL A 158 -10.15 -18.40 7.68
N ALA A 159 -9.77 -17.20 7.26
CA ALA A 159 -10.73 -16.18 6.81
C ALA A 159 -11.33 -16.49 5.43
N ASP A 160 -10.60 -17.14 4.54
CA ASP A 160 -11.09 -17.55 3.22
C ASP A 160 -12.04 -18.77 3.33
N GLU A 161 -11.79 -19.71 4.22
CA GLU A 161 -12.69 -20.85 4.49
C GLU A 161 -14.02 -20.39 5.11
N ALA A 162 -14.04 -19.39 5.98
CA ALA A 162 -15.26 -18.85 6.57
C ALA A 162 -16.16 -18.14 5.53
N ALA A 163 -15.61 -17.52 4.52
CA ALA A 163 -16.36 -16.89 3.43
C ALA A 163 -16.98 -17.93 2.47
N GLU A 164 -16.35 -19.06 2.24
CA GLU A 164 -16.90 -20.16 1.46
C GLU A 164 -18.05 -20.88 2.19
N ASP A 165 -17.97 -21.05 3.49
CA ASP A 165 -19.02 -21.64 4.31
C ASP A 165 -20.30 -20.79 4.36
N GLU A 166 -20.21 -19.48 4.39
CA GLU A 166 -21.36 -18.57 4.32
C GLU A 166 -22.07 -18.65 2.96
N ALA A 167 -21.35 -18.82 1.86
CA ALA A 167 -21.93 -19.00 0.53
C ALA A 167 -22.64 -20.35 0.38
N ALA A 168 -22.17 -21.42 1.01
CA ALA A 168 -22.80 -22.74 1.02
C ALA A 168 -24.12 -22.77 1.82
N ASP A 169 -24.19 -22.05 2.91
CA ASP A 169 -25.43 -21.92 3.72
C ASP A 169 -26.53 -21.15 3.01
N ALA A 170 -26.19 -20.18 2.17
CA ALA A 170 -27.16 -19.42 1.38
C ALA A 170 -27.77 -20.23 0.23
N GLU A 171 -27.08 -21.18 -0.34
CA GLU A 171 -27.60 -22.08 -1.37
C GLU A 171 -28.58 -23.14 -0.76
N ASN A 172 -28.34 -23.58 0.45
CA ASN A 172 -29.15 -24.57 1.10
C ASN A 172 -30.52 -24.03 1.61
N ALA A 173 -30.61 -22.75 1.90
CA ALA A 173 -31.86 -22.11 2.30
C ALA A 173 -32.85 -21.92 1.12
N GLY A 174 -32.41 -22.05 -0.12
CA GLY A 174 -33.25 -21.94 -1.31
C GLY A 174 -33.99 -23.18 -1.72
N GLU A 175 -33.61 -24.37 -1.27
CA GLU A 175 -34.24 -25.63 -1.67
C GLU A 175 -35.40 -26.05 -0.77
N GLY A 176 -35.56 -25.47 0.43
CA GLY A 176 -36.63 -25.80 1.37
C GLY A 176 -38.02 -25.23 1.06
N ALA A 177 -38.17 -24.43 0.01
CA ALA A 177 -39.42 -23.72 -0.27
C ALA A 177 -40.28 -24.31 -1.40
N LYS A 178 -40.02 -25.54 -1.86
CA LYS A 178 -40.71 -26.15 -3.00
C LYS A 178 -41.42 -27.43 -2.72
N GLU A 179 -41.90 -27.69 -1.53
CA GLU A 179 -42.84 -28.81 -1.27
C GLU A 179 -44.11 -28.30 -0.62
N GLU A 180 -45.01 -27.84 -1.47
CA GLU A 180 -46.47 -27.93 -1.28
C GLU A 180 -47.17 -28.07 -2.59
#